data_e009d9364a7e9e2342accb263ac58092
#
_entry.id   e009d9364a7e9e2342accb263ac58092
#
_cell.length_a   1.000
_cell.length_b   1.000
_cell.length_c   1.000
_cell.angle_alpha   90.00
_cell.angle_beta   90.00
_cell.angle_gamma   90.00
#
_symmetry.space_group_name_H-M   'P 1'
#
loop_
_entity.id
_entity.type
_entity.pdbx_description
1 polymer ?
#
loop_
_entity_poly.entity_id
_entity_poly.type
_entity_poly.pdbx_seq_one_letter_code
_entity_poly.pdbx_strand_id
1 'polypeptide(L)'
;MRIAVLGVGSIGGVLLGALSDTDCDLLAISRGISASNLSSMGLVLYSPEGPIEAIPPERFETFDSESGPVPEGFADNCDAAFICGKADSTPILAQIADEMLKKDGMAISLQNGMGHAQALAHRLGRERTLGGITTHGAWRDDVGTHWVGRGSITLGSLDATVPSANAERLIEILAQAGLSPEWSQDIHMTIWTKLLVNVAINPV
;
A
#
# COMPACT_ATOMS: atom_id res chain seq x y z
N MET A 1 13.50 4.62 -5.63
CA MET A 1 12.45 3.66 -5.99
C MET A 1 11.18 4.42 -6.31
N ARG A 2 10.42 4.02 -7.32
CA ARG A 2 9.11 4.61 -7.60
C ARG A 2 8.01 3.69 -7.08
N ILE A 3 7.20 4.20 -6.15
CA ILE A 3 6.24 3.42 -5.37
C ILE A 3 4.83 3.99 -5.57
N ALA A 4 3.90 3.12 -5.96
CA ALA A 4 2.49 3.46 -6.08
C ALA A 4 1.70 2.98 -4.86
N VAL A 5 0.82 3.82 -4.31
CA VAL A 5 -0.14 3.48 -3.26
C VAL A 5 -1.54 3.51 -3.85
N LEU A 6 -2.12 2.34 -4.05
CA LEU A 6 -3.44 2.15 -4.65
C LEU A 6 -4.51 2.00 -3.56
N GLY A 7 -5.32 3.04 -3.43
CA GLY A 7 -6.32 3.16 -2.38
C GLY A 7 -5.81 3.93 -1.17
N VAL A 8 -5.74 5.27 -1.29
CA VAL A 8 -5.32 6.17 -0.22
C VAL A 8 -6.47 6.38 0.77
N GLY A 9 -6.78 5.30 1.49
CA GLY A 9 -7.68 5.27 2.66
C GLY A 9 -6.87 5.38 3.96
N SER A 10 -7.34 4.71 5.03
CA SER A 10 -6.65 4.74 6.34
C SER A 10 -5.20 4.23 6.26
N ILE A 11 -5.00 2.99 5.82
CA ILE A 11 -3.66 2.39 5.73
C ILE A 11 -2.86 2.99 4.58
N GLY A 12 -3.48 3.19 3.41
CA GLY A 12 -2.81 3.83 2.27
C GLY A 12 -2.35 5.26 2.58
N GLY A 13 -3.10 6.00 3.39
CA GLY A 13 -2.72 7.33 3.84
C GLY A 13 -1.53 7.32 4.80
N VAL A 14 -1.50 6.38 5.77
CA VAL A 14 -0.33 6.19 6.63
C VAL A 14 0.91 5.84 5.80
N LEU A 15 0.76 4.90 4.86
CA LEU A 15 1.86 4.47 4.00
C LEU A 15 2.39 5.61 3.13
N LEU A 16 1.49 6.34 2.45
CA LEU A 16 1.86 7.49 1.60
C LEU A 16 2.54 8.58 2.43
N GLY A 17 1.98 8.90 3.60
CA GLY A 17 2.55 9.89 4.51
C GLY A 17 3.94 9.50 5.00
N ALA A 18 4.09 8.31 5.56
CA ALA A 18 5.38 7.84 6.05
C ALA A 18 6.45 7.75 4.95
N LEU A 19 6.08 7.32 3.75
CA LEU A 19 6.99 7.27 2.60
C LEU A 19 7.37 8.66 2.08
N SER A 20 6.56 9.70 2.35
CA SER A 20 6.86 11.07 1.91
C SER A 20 8.14 11.64 2.51
N ASP A 21 8.62 11.10 3.63
CA ASP A 21 9.88 11.48 4.26
C ASP A 21 11.12 10.75 3.67
N THR A 22 10.90 9.90 2.67
CA THR A 22 11.98 9.17 2.00
C THR A 22 12.29 9.75 0.62
N ASP A 23 13.42 9.34 0.00
CA ASP A 23 13.81 9.74 -1.36
C ASP A 23 13.05 8.99 -2.47
N CYS A 24 11.85 8.46 -2.18
CA CYS A 24 11.04 7.77 -3.16
C CYS A 24 10.22 8.72 -4.02
N ASP A 25 10.07 8.35 -5.30
CA ASP A 25 9.04 8.93 -6.16
C ASP A 25 7.71 8.24 -5.83
N LEU A 26 6.72 9.00 -5.44
CA LEU A 26 5.45 8.48 -4.94
C LEU A 26 4.30 8.77 -5.90
N LEU A 27 3.45 7.76 -6.08
CA LEU A 27 2.19 7.87 -6.81
C LEU A 27 1.03 7.50 -5.89
N ALA A 28 0.04 8.38 -5.82
CA ALA A 28 -1.17 8.19 -5.03
C ALA A 28 -2.34 7.89 -5.96
N ILE A 29 -2.84 6.66 -5.94
CA ILE A 29 -3.99 6.26 -6.74
C ILE A 29 -5.23 6.21 -5.84
N SER A 30 -6.20 7.03 -6.16
CA SER A 30 -7.47 7.11 -5.46
C SER A 30 -8.62 7.28 -6.44
N ARG A 31 -9.82 7.54 -6.00
CA ARG A 31 -10.97 7.72 -6.90
C ARG A 31 -11.80 8.95 -6.56
N GLY A 32 -12.35 9.59 -7.58
CA GLY A 32 -13.30 10.68 -7.49
C GLY A 32 -12.82 11.82 -6.58
N ILE A 33 -13.64 12.24 -5.64
CA ILE A 33 -13.33 13.36 -4.75
C ILE A 33 -12.06 13.14 -3.91
N SER A 34 -11.73 11.90 -3.56
CA SER A 34 -10.50 11.61 -2.82
C SER A 34 -9.24 11.84 -3.66
N ALA A 35 -9.27 11.52 -4.94
CA ALA A 35 -8.19 11.82 -5.86
C ALA A 35 -8.05 13.34 -6.08
N SER A 36 -9.18 14.04 -6.28
CA SER A 36 -9.21 15.48 -6.43
C SER A 36 -8.63 16.21 -5.20
N ASN A 37 -8.99 15.78 -4.00
CA ASN A 37 -8.46 16.35 -2.76
C ASN A 37 -6.95 16.12 -2.63
N LEU A 38 -6.46 14.90 -2.91
CA LEU A 38 -5.03 14.60 -2.89
C LEU A 38 -4.24 15.46 -3.88
N SER A 39 -4.74 15.63 -5.10
CA SER A 39 -4.03 16.43 -6.12
C SER A 39 -4.05 17.94 -5.85
N SER A 40 -5.05 18.45 -5.14
CA SER A 40 -5.19 19.90 -4.89
C SER A 40 -4.71 20.35 -3.51
N MET A 41 -4.85 19.52 -2.49
CA MET A 41 -4.57 19.87 -1.08
C MET A 41 -3.46 19.02 -0.46
N GLY A 42 -3.08 17.91 -1.10
CA GLY A 42 -2.13 16.95 -0.53
C GLY A 42 -2.78 16.03 0.51
N LEU A 43 -2.00 15.58 1.46
CA LEU A 43 -2.41 14.67 2.53
C LEU A 43 -2.12 15.27 3.90
N VAL A 44 -3.07 15.21 4.83
CA VAL A 44 -2.84 15.51 6.24
C VAL A 44 -2.73 14.20 7.01
N LEU A 45 -1.60 14.01 7.71
CA LEU A 45 -1.33 12.85 8.56
C LEU A 45 -1.23 13.28 10.02
N TYR A 46 -2.09 12.72 10.86
CA TYR A 46 -2.04 12.84 12.31
C TYR A 46 -1.27 11.66 12.88
N SER A 47 -0.03 11.89 13.30
CA SER A 47 0.82 10.85 13.89
C SER A 47 0.56 10.70 15.39
N PRO A 48 0.64 9.47 15.98
CA PRO A 48 0.33 9.26 17.40
C PRO A 48 1.32 9.95 18.37
N GLU A 49 2.51 10.24 17.92
CA GLU A 49 3.61 10.79 18.76
C GLU A 49 4.29 12.00 18.13
N GLY A 50 3.74 12.52 17.03
CA GLY A 50 4.34 13.60 16.27
C GLY A 50 3.41 14.80 16.06
N PRO A 51 3.93 15.86 15.46
CA PRO A 51 3.12 16.96 15.00
C PRO A 51 2.15 16.49 13.89
N ILE A 52 1.13 17.31 13.61
CA ILE A 52 0.30 17.12 12.42
C ILE A 52 1.17 17.42 11.19
N GLU A 53 1.26 16.45 10.29
CA GLU A 53 2.06 16.55 9.08
C GLU A 53 1.15 16.91 7.90
N ALA A 54 1.37 18.07 7.31
CA ALA A 54 0.74 18.46 6.06
C ALA A 54 1.72 18.15 4.92
N ILE A 55 1.42 17.09 4.16
CA ILE A 55 2.22 16.65 3.02
C ILE A 55 1.66 17.33 1.77
N PRO A 56 2.42 18.23 1.14
CA PRO A 56 1.92 19.00 0.01
C PRO A 56 1.72 18.11 -1.23
N PRO A 57 0.80 18.49 -2.16
CA PRO A 57 0.48 17.68 -3.32
C PRO A 57 1.67 17.46 -4.27
N GLU A 58 2.67 18.32 -4.25
CA GLU A 58 3.90 18.21 -5.05
C GLU A 58 4.80 17.05 -4.61
N ARG A 59 4.55 16.48 -3.41
CA ARG A 59 5.37 15.39 -2.87
C ARG A 59 5.05 14.03 -3.50
N PHE A 60 3.91 13.93 -4.18
CA PHE A 60 3.48 12.72 -4.90
C PHE A 60 2.66 13.08 -6.13
N GLU A 61 2.71 12.25 -7.15
CA GLU A 61 1.83 12.37 -8.30
C GLU A 61 0.49 11.67 -8.00
N THR A 62 -0.64 12.22 -8.46
CA THR A 62 -1.96 11.65 -8.20
C THR A 62 -2.62 11.19 -9.49
N PHE A 63 -3.24 9.99 -9.45
CA PHE A 63 -4.08 9.48 -10.53
C PHE A 63 -5.46 9.08 -9.98
N ASP A 64 -6.52 9.56 -10.65
CA ASP A 64 -7.90 9.15 -10.37
C ASP A 64 -8.24 7.91 -11.17
N SER A 65 -8.43 6.79 -10.48
CA SER A 65 -8.75 5.48 -11.09
C SER A 65 -10.09 5.43 -11.83
N GLU A 66 -10.93 6.45 -11.70
CA GLU A 66 -12.19 6.60 -12.44
C GLU A 66 -12.07 7.53 -13.65
N SER A 67 -10.92 8.20 -13.84
CA SER A 67 -10.73 9.18 -14.92
C SER A 67 -10.40 8.55 -16.29
N GLY A 68 -10.21 7.25 -16.34
CA GLY A 68 -9.88 6.52 -17.57
C GLY A 68 -8.67 5.59 -17.44
N PRO A 69 -8.01 5.25 -18.55
CA PRO A 69 -6.83 4.38 -18.55
C PRO A 69 -5.66 5.01 -17.79
N VAL A 70 -4.73 4.18 -17.34
CA VAL A 70 -3.48 4.63 -16.72
C VAL A 70 -2.73 5.57 -17.67
N PRO A 71 -2.36 6.78 -17.26
CA PRO A 71 -1.63 7.71 -18.12
C PRO A 71 -0.26 7.13 -18.54
N GLU A 72 0.20 7.50 -19.75
CA GLU A 72 1.46 7.00 -20.32
C GLU A 72 2.66 7.21 -19.37
N GLY A 73 2.72 8.34 -18.65
CA GLY A 73 3.79 8.64 -17.68
C GLY A 73 3.79 7.75 -16.44
N PHE A 74 2.71 6.97 -16.20
CA PHE A 74 2.59 6.04 -15.07
C PHE A 74 2.74 4.58 -15.52
N ALA A 75 2.54 4.28 -16.79
CA ALA A 75 2.62 2.92 -17.32
C ALA A 75 4.07 2.40 -17.29
N ASP A 76 4.26 1.11 -16.96
CA ASP A 76 5.55 0.41 -16.91
C ASP A 76 6.65 1.17 -16.15
N ASN A 77 6.29 1.90 -15.09
CA ASN A 77 7.20 2.86 -14.47
C ASN A 77 7.38 2.68 -12.95
N CYS A 78 6.59 1.84 -12.29
CA CYS A 78 6.67 1.62 -10.85
C CYS A 78 7.50 0.38 -10.50
N ASP A 79 8.31 0.51 -9.45
CA ASP A 79 9.08 -0.62 -8.89
C ASP A 79 8.23 -1.44 -7.90
N ALA A 80 7.30 -0.77 -7.20
CA ALA A 80 6.38 -1.41 -6.26
C ALA A 80 5.00 -0.74 -6.28
N ALA A 81 3.95 -1.54 -6.05
CA ALA A 81 2.57 -1.08 -5.94
C ALA A 81 1.90 -1.69 -4.71
N PHE A 82 1.53 -0.86 -3.74
CA PHE A 82 0.77 -1.28 -2.56
C PHE A 82 -0.72 -1.18 -2.81
N ILE A 83 -1.42 -2.29 -2.65
CA ILE A 83 -2.88 -2.35 -2.77
C ILE A 83 -3.48 -2.24 -1.37
N CYS A 84 -4.09 -1.09 -1.08
CA CYS A 84 -4.67 -0.72 0.22
C CYS A 84 -6.17 -0.42 0.14
N GLY A 85 -6.77 -0.56 -1.04
CA GLY A 85 -8.20 -0.33 -1.26
C GLY A 85 -9.10 -1.37 -0.58
N LYS A 86 -10.42 -1.14 -0.62
CA LYS A 86 -11.40 -2.10 -0.11
C LYS A 86 -11.41 -3.38 -0.95
N ALA A 87 -11.92 -4.48 -0.39
CA ALA A 87 -11.94 -5.79 -1.02
C ALA A 87 -12.63 -5.82 -2.40
N ASP A 88 -13.71 -5.06 -2.56
CA ASP A 88 -14.48 -4.92 -3.80
C ASP A 88 -13.70 -4.26 -4.94
N SER A 89 -12.71 -3.44 -4.60
CA SER A 89 -11.87 -2.75 -5.58
C SER A 89 -10.63 -3.55 -6.00
N THR A 90 -10.37 -4.70 -5.39
CA THR A 90 -9.17 -5.52 -5.71
C THR A 90 -9.00 -5.81 -7.20
N PRO A 91 -10.03 -6.20 -7.98
CA PRO A 91 -9.84 -6.51 -9.40
C PRO A 91 -9.37 -5.31 -10.23
N ILE A 92 -9.97 -4.15 -10.01
CA ILE A 92 -9.60 -2.93 -10.75
C ILE A 92 -8.22 -2.42 -10.31
N LEU A 93 -7.89 -2.48 -9.01
CA LEU A 93 -6.58 -2.09 -8.51
C LEU A 93 -5.47 -3.04 -8.97
N ALA A 94 -5.77 -4.34 -9.12
CA ALA A 94 -4.84 -5.31 -9.71
C ALA A 94 -4.56 -4.99 -11.19
N GLN A 95 -5.57 -4.56 -11.94
CA GLN A 95 -5.40 -4.12 -13.32
C GLN A 95 -4.52 -2.88 -13.41
N ILE A 96 -4.81 -1.86 -12.62
CA ILE A 96 -4.04 -0.63 -12.57
C ILE A 96 -2.58 -0.91 -12.17
N ALA A 97 -2.37 -1.77 -11.17
CA ALA A 97 -1.02 -2.16 -10.75
C ALA A 97 -0.25 -2.87 -11.85
N ASP A 98 -0.90 -3.76 -12.62
CA ASP A 98 -0.29 -4.47 -13.74
C ASP A 98 0.17 -3.51 -14.86
N GLU A 99 -0.66 -2.49 -15.16
CA GLU A 99 -0.34 -1.47 -16.16
C GLU A 99 0.78 -0.50 -15.68
N MET A 100 0.89 -0.25 -14.37
CA MET A 100 1.87 0.67 -13.79
C MET A 100 3.22 0.04 -13.49
N LEU A 101 3.24 -1.26 -13.16
CA LEU A 101 4.45 -1.93 -12.70
C LEU A 101 5.41 -2.22 -13.85
N LYS A 102 6.70 -1.94 -13.63
CA LYS A 102 7.78 -2.45 -14.47
C LYS A 102 7.71 -3.97 -14.57
N LYS A 103 8.40 -4.54 -15.55
CA LYS A 103 8.44 -5.98 -15.78
C LYS A 103 8.91 -6.79 -14.56
N ASP A 104 9.83 -6.23 -13.78
CA ASP A 104 10.37 -6.78 -12.52
C ASP A 104 9.79 -6.10 -11.26
N GLY A 105 8.80 -5.24 -11.44
CA GLY A 105 8.08 -4.57 -10.36
C GLY A 105 7.15 -5.53 -9.61
N MET A 106 6.86 -5.23 -8.35
CA MET A 106 6.09 -6.09 -7.46
C MET A 106 4.81 -5.43 -6.94
N ALA A 107 3.73 -6.21 -6.87
CA ALA A 107 2.48 -5.80 -6.22
C ALA A 107 2.39 -6.38 -4.81
N ILE A 108 1.98 -5.56 -3.86
CA ILE A 108 1.87 -5.94 -2.44
C ILE A 108 0.43 -5.71 -1.98
N SER A 109 -0.26 -6.76 -1.53
CA SER A 109 -1.56 -6.58 -0.88
C SER A 109 -1.38 -6.31 0.60
N LEU A 110 -1.85 -5.15 1.08
CA LEU A 110 -1.99 -4.82 2.51
C LEU A 110 -3.46 -4.80 2.96
N GLN A 111 -4.34 -5.35 2.14
CA GLN A 111 -5.77 -5.41 2.44
C GLN A 111 -6.05 -6.38 3.58
N ASN A 112 -7.02 -6.04 4.45
CA ASN A 112 -7.49 -6.95 5.49
C ASN A 112 -8.29 -8.11 4.87
N GLY A 113 -8.14 -9.31 5.43
CA GLY A 113 -8.82 -10.50 4.96
C GLY A 113 -7.91 -11.43 4.15
N MET A 114 -8.53 -12.39 3.47
CA MET A 114 -7.84 -13.43 2.71
C MET A 114 -8.18 -13.33 1.22
N GLY A 115 -7.33 -13.96 0.39
CA GLY A 115 -7.59 -14.10 -1.05
C GLY A 115 -7.10 -12.91 -1.90
N HIS A 116 -6.79 -11.77 -1.30
CA HIS A 116 -6.39 -10.58 -2.07
C HIS A 116 -5.04 -10.75 -2.77
N ALA A 117 -4.03 -11.28 -2.08
CA ALA A 117 -2.74 -11.55 -2.69
C ALA A 117 -2.84 -12.64 -3.79
N GLN A 118 -3.70 -13.64 -3.61
CA GLN A 118 -3.99 -14.65 -4.64
C GLN A 118 -4.69 -14.03 -5.86
N ALA A 119 -5.61 -13.09 -5.65
CA ALA A 119 -6.26 -12.36 -6.73
C ALA A 119 -5.26 -11.50 -7.53
N LEU A 120 -4.30 -10.86 -6.86
CA LEU A 120 -3.20 -10.17 -7.52
C LEU A 120 -2.33 -11.15 -8.30
N ALA A 121 -1.93 -12.27 -7.70
CA ALA A 121 -1.07 -13.28 -8.33
C ALA A 121 -1.71 -13.94 -9.55
N HIS A 122 -3.02 -14.04 -9.59
CA HIS A 122 -3.74 -14.54 -10.77
C HIS A 122 -3.52 -13.64 -12.00
N ARG A 123 -3.35 -12.35 -11.78
CA ARG A 123 -3.15 -11.38 -12.86
C ARG A 123 -1.67 -11.13 -13.16
N LEU A 124 -0.85 -10.91 -12.13
CA LEU A 124 0.53 -10.45 -12.26
C LEU A 124 1.57 -11.58 -12.25
N GLY A 125 1.17 -12.80 -11.84
CA GLY A 125 2.09 -13.89 -11.51
C GLY A 125 2.48 -13.89 -10.03
N ARG A 126 2.79 -15.08 -9.51
CA ARG A 126 3.14 -15.27 -8.10
C ARG A 126 4.49 -14.64 -7.75
N GLU A 127 5.42 -14.68 -8.68
CA GLU A 127 6.78 -14.14 -8.57
C GLU A 127 6.81 -12.61 -8.43
N ARG A 128 5.77 -11.93 -8.92
CA ARG A 128 5.60 -10.47 -8.83
C ARG A 128 4.63 -10.05 -7.73
N THR A 129 4.16 -10.99 -6.91
CA THR A 129 3.14 -10.71 -5.89
C THR A 129 3.64 -11.08 -4.50
N LEU A 130 3.54 -10.11 -3.59
CA LEU A 130 3.75 -10.31 -2.17
C LEU A 130 2.41 -10.22 -1.42
N GLY A 131 2.24 -11.13 -0.47
CA GLY A 131 1.25 -10.96 0.58
C GLY A 131 1.79 -10.02 1.64
N GLY A 132 0.90 -9.31 2.32
CA GLY A 132 1.28 -8.46 3.42
C GLY A 132 0.16 -8.28 4.44
N ILE A 133 0.56 -8.00 5.65
CA ILE A 133 -0.31 -7.52 6.73
C ILE A 133 0.28 -6.27 7.35
N THR A 134 -0.57 -5.47 7.97
CA THR A 134 -0.11 -4.40 8.86
C THR A 134 -0.84 -4.47 10.19
N THR A 135 -0.11 -4.17 11.28
CA THR A 135 -0.65 -3.98 12.62
C THR A 135 -0.74 -2.51 13.02
N HIS A 136 -0.40 -1.60 12.11
CA HIS A 136 -0.66 -0.17 12.31
C HIS A 136 -2.15 0.10 12.46
N GLY A 137 -2.53 0.83 13.50
CA GLY A 137 -3.88 1.31 13.71
C GLY A 137 -4.08 2.65 12.98
N ALA A 138 -5.08 2.72 12.11
CA ALA A 138 -5.40 3.96 11.39
C ALA A 138 -6.88 4.06 11.06
N TRP A 139 -7.38 5.28 11.00
CA TRP A 139 -8.68 5.62 10.44
C TRP A 139 -8.60 6.93 9.63
N ARG A 140 -9.61 7.23 8.85
CA ARG A 140 -9.64 8.43 8.00
C ARG A 140 -11.01 9.10 8.10
N ASP A 141 -10.99 10.43 8.10
CA ASP A 141 -12.15 11.30 7.96
C ASP A 141 -11.97 12.33 6.85
N ASP A 142 -12.78 13.37 6.84
CA ASP A 142 -12.72 14.45 5.85
C ASP A 142 -11.54 15.40 6.06
N VAL A 143 -10.91 15.36 7.25
CA VAL A 143 -9.79 16.26 7.61
C VAL A 143 -8.45 15.62 7.29
N GLY A 144 -8.34 14.27 7.38
CA GLY A 144 -7.08 13.60 7.11
C GLY A 144 -7.05 12.13 7.51
N THR A 145 -5.84 11.60 7.51
CA THR A 145 -5.54 10.24 7.96
C THR A 145 -5.00 10.30 9.39
N HIS A 146 -5.58 9.50 10.28
CA HIS A 146 -5.19 9.40 11.68
C HIS A 146 -4.45 8.09 11.91
N TRP A 147 -3.15 8.17 12.13
CA TRP A 147 -2.31 7.05 12.53
C TRP A 147 -2.31 6.94 14.06
N VAL A 148 -3.16 6.09 14.61
CA VAL A 148 -3.45 6.04 16.05
C VAL A 148 -2.66 4.98 16.82
N GLY A 149 -1.98 4.10 16.12
CA GLY A 149 -1.14 3.07 16.74
C GLY A 149 -0.01 2.64 15.84
N ARG A 150 1.23 2.72 16.33
CA ARG A 150 2.38 2.16 15.64
C ARG A 150 2.37 0.64 15.77
N GLY A 151 2.65 -0.03 14.68
CA GLY A 151 2.74 -1.47 14.56
C GLY A 151 3.86 -1.86 13.62
N SER A 152 3.67 -2.92 12.86
CA SER A 152 4.60 -3.38 11.81
C SER A 152 3.88 -3.61 10.47
N ILE A 153 4.68 -3.72 9.42
CA ILE A 153 4.26 -4.25 8.12
C ILE A 153 5.01 -5.56 7.91
N THR A 154 4.30 -6.68 7.88
CA THR A 154 4.90 -7.98 7.56
C THR A 154 4.61 -8.32 6.12
N LEU A 155 5.65 -8.57 5.33
CA LEU A 155 5.60 -8.95 3.92
C LEU A 155 6.08 -10.39 3.74
N GLY A 156 5.68 -11.04 2.67
CA GLY A 156 6.21 -12.36 2.33
C GLY A 156 5.81 -12.82 0.94
N SER A 157 6.65 -13.68 0.36
CA SER A 157 6.37 -14.35 -0.91
C SER A 157 5.25 -15.38 -0.75
N LEU A 158 4.41 -15.50 -1.78
CA LEU A 158 3.38 -16.54 -1.83
C LEU A 158 3.94 -17.96 -2.00
N ASP A 159 5.21 -18.08 -2.36
CA ASP A 159 5.93 -19.36 -2.57
C ASP A 159 6.92 -19.67 -1.43
N ALA A 160 6.80 -18.97 -0.30
CA ALA A 160 7.67 -19.16 0.88
C ALA A 160 9.18 -19.03 0.55
N THR A 161 9.51 -18.14 -0.38
CA THR A 161 10.91 -17.86 -0.77
C THR A 161 11.51 -16.75 0.09
N VAL A 162 12.82 -16.64 0.09
CA VAL A 162 13.55 -15.49 0.64
C VAL A 162 13.23 -14.22 -0.17
N PRO A 163 13.41 -13.03 0.40
CA PRO A 163 13.14 -11.79 -0.33
C PRO A 163 14.05 -11.66 -1.56
N SER A 164 13.49 -11.17 -2.65
CA SER A 164 14.28 -10.77 -3.83
C SER A 164 15.03 -9.46 -3.52
N ALA A 165 16.05 -9.11 -4.32
CA ALA A 165 16.79 -7.85 -4.16
C ALA A 165 15.87 -6.62 -4.17
N ASN A 166 14.81 -6.61 -5.00
CA ASN A 166 13.83 -5.54 -5.03
C ASN A 166 12.98 -5.52 -3.75
N ALA A 167 12.64 -6.69 -3.19
CA ALA A 167 11.91 -6.78 -1.93
C ALA A 167 12.79 -6.36 -0.74
N GLU A 168 14.08 -6.72 -0.72
CA GLU A 168 15.03 -6.25 0.29
C GLU A 168 15.14 -4.73 0.29
N ARG A 169 15.30 -4.13 -0.90
CA ARG A 169 15.34 -2.66 -1.05
C ARG A 169 14.05 -2.00 -0.58
N LEU A 170 12.89 -2.60 -0.87
CA LEU A 170 11.60 -2.10 -0.39
C LEU A 170 11.52 -2.16 1.15
N ILE A 171 11.98 -3.26 1.77
CA ILE A 171 12.05 -3.40 3.23
C ILE A 171 12.93 -2.30 3.85
N GLU A 172 14.09 -2.01 3.26
CA GLU A 172 14.96 -0.92 3.73
C GLU A 172 14.25 0.45 3.69
N ILE A 173 13.51 0.74 2.62
CA ILE A 173 12.74 1.98 2.48
C ILE A 173 11.62 2.06 3.51
N LEU A 174 10.87 0.98 3.73
CA LEU A 174 9.82 0.92 4.74
C LEU A 174 10.40 1.12 6.16
N ALA A 175 11.61 0.60 6.42
CA ALA A 175 12.32 0.81 7.69
C ALA A 175 12.72 2.29 7.87
N GLN A 176 13.25 2.94 6.83
CA GLN A 176 13.57 4.37 6.83
C GLN A 176 12.31 5.22 7.06
N ALA A 177 11.17 4.80 6.52
CA ALA A 177 9.86 5.44 6.74
C ALA A 177 9.26 5.17 8.14
N GLY A 178 9.94 4.44 9.03
CA GLY A 178 9.46 4.14 10.37
C GLY A 178 8.29 3.16 10.43
N LEU A 179 8.09 2.35 9.39
CA LEU A 179 6.96 1.42 9.26
C LEU A 179 7.23 0.02 9.82
N SER A 180 8.40 -0.19 10.45
CA SER A 180 8.79 -1.44 11.12
C SER A 180 8.52 -2.69 10.26
N PRO A 181 9.17 -2.82 9.08
CA PRO A 181 8.93 -3.95 8.18
C PRO A 181 9.51 -5.25 8.72
N GLU A 182 8.83 -6.35 8.45
CA GLU A 182 9.23 -7.72 8.76
C GLU A 182 9.06 -8.62 7.54
N TRP A 183 9.90 -9.65 7.39
CA TRP A 183 9.72 -10.67 6.37
C TRP A 183 9.21 -11.97 6.96
N SER A 184 8.10 -12.47 6.42
CA SER A 184 7.52 -13.76 6.81
C SER A 184 7.98 -14.86 5.87
N GLN A 185 8.45 -15.96 6.44
CA GLN A 185 8.76 -17.21 5.69
C GLN A 185 7.49 -17.94 5.25
N ASP A 186 6.36 -17.69 5.93
CA ASP A 186 5.04 -18.23 5.56
C ASP A 186 3.99 -17.11 5.70
N ILE A 187 3.83 -16.35 4.64
CA ILE A 187 2.87 -15.23 4.62
C ILE A 187 1.42 -15.71 4.68
N HIS A 188 1.13 -16.92 4.23
CA HIS A 188 -0.23 -17.46 4.31
C HIS A 188 -0.63 -17.71 5.77
N MET A 189 0.27 -18.31 6.56
CA MET A 189 0.04 -18.53 7.99
C MET A 189 -0.06 -17.19 8.73
N THR A 190 0.78 -16.20 8.37
CA THR A 190 0.77 -14.87 8.96
C THR A 190 -0.57 -14.15 8.72
N ILE A 191 -1.08 -14.16 7.49
CA ILE A 191 -2.38 -13.57 7.14
C ILE A 191 -3.50 -14.29 7.88
N TRP A 192 -3.46 -15.63 7.93
CA TRP A 192 -4.47 -16.44 8.62
C TRP A 192 -4.51 -16.14 10.12
N THR A 193 -3.35 -16.07 10.76
CA THR A 193 -3.24 -15.75 12.19
C THR A 193 -3.83 -14.39 12.50
N LYS A 194 -3.51 -13.36 11.70
CA LYS A 194 -4.09 -12.03 11.86
C LYS A 194 -5.61 -12.05 11.68
N LEU A 195 -6.13 -12.82 10.71
CA LEU A 195 -7.57 -12.93 10.49
C LEU A 195 -8.28 -13.52 11.71
N LEU A 196 -7.74 -14.57 12.33
CA LEU A 196 -8.29 -15.16 13.56
C LEU A 196 -8.36 -14.15 14.70
N VAL A 197 -7.31 -13.34 14.88
CA VAL A 197 -7.31 -12.26 15.87
C VAL A 197 -8.40 -11.23 15.55
N ASN A 198 -8.50 -10.80 14.29
CA ASN A 198 -9.51 -9.81 13.87
C ASN A 198 -10.94 -10.32 14.12
N VAL A 199 -11.24 -11.59 13.84
CA VAL A 199 -12.56 -12.20 14.10
C VAL A 199 -12.86 -12.27 15.60
N ALA A 200 -11.83 -12.49 16.44
CA ALA A 200 -11.99 -12.57 17.87
C ALA A 200 -12.29 -11.22 18.53
N ILE A 201 -11.71 -10.13 18.01
CA ILE A 201 -11.88 -8.78 18.60
C ILE A 201 -12.96 -7.92 17.94
N ASN A 202 -13.38 -8.27 16.71
CA ASN A 202 -14.45 -7.61 15.98
C ASN A 202 -15.61 -8.61 15.76
N PRO A 203 -16.40 -8.93 16.79
CA PRO A 203 -17.55 -9.81 16.62
C PRO A 203 -18.56 -9.20 15.65
N VAL A 204 -19.09 -10.02 14.76
CA VAL A 204 -20.11 -9.66 13.76
C VAL A 204 -21.45 -9.43 14.45
#